data_e1d7461a89f970709389eb0012d83c38
#
_entry.id   e1d7461a89f970709389eb0012d83c38
#
_cell.length_a   1.000
_cell.length_b   1.000
_cell.length_c   1.000
_cell.angle_alpha   90.00
_cell.angle_beta   90.00
_cell.angle_gamma   90.00
#
_symmetry.space_group_name_H-M   'P 1'
#
loop_
_entity.id
_entity.type
_entity.pdbx_description
1 polymer ?
#
loop_
_entity_poly.entity_id
_entity_poly.type
_entity_poly.pdbx_seq_one_letter_code
_entity_poly.pdbx_strand_id
1 'polypeptide(L)'
;MYVLSVEKPTLRNKFAAGIGVVLVCVVASFIPTPVFALDTTKLIQAVQSEESALQARVGMTVFDSNTGTTWNYRGDERFPLNSTHKTFSCAALLAKVDGKSLSLGQSVSISKEMLVTYSPITEKSLSPETVTFGKICQAAVSYSDNTAANVVFDAIGGATGFNAYMRSIGDEETQLDRKEPELNEGTPGDVRDTTTPNAIVNSLRRILLGDGLSVSSRSDLTQWMLDDQVAGAPLRASLPSDWKIADKTGAGGYGSRSIVAVIWPPSKQPLVVGIYITQTKASMQASNQAIARIGVVLKDAVAP
;
A
#
# COMPACT_ATOMS: atom_id res chain seq x y z
N MET A 1 -61.48 11.92 -66.41
CA MET A 1 -61.97 13.08 -67.20
C MET A 1 -61.81 14.31 -66.38
N TYR A 2 -60.89 15.08 -66.67
CA TYR A 2 -60.57 16.50 -66.51
C TYR A 2 -59.07 16.72 -66.48
N VAL A 3 -58.63 17.30 -67.53
CA VAL A 3 -57.31 17.85 -67.81
C VAL A 3 -57.29 19.27 -67.32
N LEU A 4 -56.21 19.76 -66.78
CA LEU A 4 -55.73 21.14 -66.78
C LEU A 4 -54.29 21.15 -66.25
N SER A 5 -53.39 21.30 -67.06
CA SER A 5 -52.69 22.39 -67.79
C SER A 5 -51.61 23.07 -66.91
N VAL A 6 -50.45 23.02 -67.42
CA VAL A 6 -49.12 23.51 -66.99
C VAL A 6 -49.10 25.03 -66.95
N GLU A 7 -48.43 25.59 -65.93
CA GLU A 7 -47.71 26.86 -66.13
C GLU A 7 -46.39 26.83 -65.38
N LYS A 8 -45.32 27.19 -66.14
CA LYS A 8 -43.98 27.48 -65.62
C LYS A 8 -43.87 28.93 -65.21
N PRO A 9 -43.18 29.27 -64.15
CA PRO A 9 -42.58 30.58 -64.06
C PRO A 9 -41.05 30.53 -64.07
N THR A 10 -40.56 31.50 -64.76
CA THR A 10 -39.22 31.93 -65.13
C THR A 10 -38.23 32.08 -63.97
N LEU A 11 -37.00 31.69 -64.27
CA LEU A 11 -35.79 31.97 -63.47
C LEU A 11 -35.58 33.47 -63.27
N ARG A 12 -35.33 33.84 -62.06
CA ARG A 12 -34.68 35.10 -61.65
C ARG A 12 -33.45 34.81 -60.80
N ASN A 13 -32.28 34.94 -61.41
CA ASN A 13 -30.97 34.90 -60.79
C ASN A 13 -30.89 35.98 -59.72
N LYS A 14 -30.65 35.56 -58.40
CA LYS A 14 -30.10 36.45 -57.39
C LYS A 14 -28.77 35.87 -56.95
N PHE A 15 -27.73 36.60 -57.28
CA PHE A 15 -26.39 36.40 -56.69
C PHE A 15 -26.50 36.59 -55.17
N ALA A 16 -26.26 35.56 -54.40
CA ALA A 16 -26.03 35.62 -52.97
C ALA A 16 -24.52 35.38 -52.73
N ALA A 17 -23.84 36.41 -52.27
CA ALA A 17 -22.44 36.31 -51.85
C ALA A 17 -22.39 35.41 -50.58
N GLY A 18 -21.84 34.20 -50.74
CA GLY A 18 -21.58 33.29 -49.62
C GLY A 18 -20.28 33.71 -48.91
N ILE A 19 -20.40 34.16 -47.65
CA ILE A 19 -19.25 34.29 -46.74
C ILE A 19 -18.87 32.89 -46.32
N GLY A 20 -17.73 32.40 -46.88
CA GLY A 20 -17.14 31.13 -46.44
C GLY A 20 -16.50 31.26 -45.05
N VAL A 21 -17.12 30.68 -44.05
CA VAL A 21 -16.50 30.52 -42.73
C VAL A 21 -15.49 29.36 -42.85
N VAL A 22 -14.21 29.70 -42.89
CA VAL A 22 -13.12 28.70 -42.78
C VAL A 22 -13.01 28.28 -41.28
N LEU A 23 -13.51 27.09 -41.00
CA LEU A 23 -13.35 26.45 -39.69
C LEU A 23 -11.92 25.92 -39.61
N VAL A 24 -11.02 26.67 -38.94
CA VAL A 24 -9.66 26.19 -38.64
C VAL A 24 -9.76 25.22 -37.48
N CYS A 25 -9.77 23.91 -37.76
CA CYS A 25 -9.59 22.88 -36.73
C CYS A 25 -8.15 22.92 -36.26
N VAL A 26 -7.92 23.51 -35.08
CA VAL A 26 -6.64 23.38 -34.37
C VAL A 26 -6.59 21.95 -33.81
N VAL A 27 -5.87 21.07 -34.52
CA VAL A 27 -5.51 19.75 -33.98
C VAL A 27 -4.42 19.99 -32.96
N ALA A 28 -4.79 19.99 -31.66
CA ALA A 28 -3.83 19.98 -30.57
C ALA A 28 -3.08 18.64 -30.64
N SER A 29 -1.87 18.65 -31.18
CA SER A 29 -0.97 17.50 -31.12
C SER A 29 -0.57 17.27 -29.67
N PHE A 30 -1.19 16.27 -29.02
CA PHE A 30 -0.70 15.74 -27.76
C PHE A 30 0.67 15.10 -28.04
N ILE A 31 1.75 15.80 -27.71
CA ILE A 31 3.09 15.22 -27.65
C ILE A 31 3.10 14.44 -26.32
N PRO A 32 3.16 13.10 -26.32
CA PRO A 32 3.28 12.35 -25.09
C PRO A 32 4.61 12.74 -24.44
N THR A 33 4.54 13.26 -23.21
CA THR A 33 5.75 13.45 -22.39
C THR A 33 6.40 12.08 -22.21
N PRO A 34 7.72 11.96 -22.41
CA PRO A 34 8.40 10.68 -22.19
C PRO A 34 8.21 10.26 -20.74
N VAL A 35 7.56 9.11 -20.52
CA VAL A 35 7.48 8.46 -19.21
C VAL A 35 8.81 7.75 -19.02
N PHE A 36 9.67 8.29 -18.15
CA PHE A 36 10.92 7.63 -17.80
C PHE A 36 10.59 6.44 -16.88
N ALA A 37 11.02 5.24 -17.31
CA ALA A 37 10.97 4.05 -16.47
C ALA A 37 12.01 4.15 -15.34
N LEU A 38 11.71 3.52 -14.19
CA LEU A 38 12.65 3.37 -13.07
C LEU A 38 14.02 2.87 -13.54
N ASP A 39 15.11 3.47 -13.08
CA ASP A 39 16.47 2.93 -13.29
C ASP A 39 16.66 1.69 -12.40
N THR A 40 16.17 0.57 -12.90
CA THR A 40 16.17 -0.71 -12.18
C THR A 40 17.57 -1.26 -11.96
N THR A 41 18.55 -0.87 -12.77
CA THR A 41 19.94 -1.34 -12.65
C THR A 41 20.58 -0.83 -11.36
N LYS A 42 20.46 0.46 -11.09
CA LYS A 42 20.98 1.07 -9.85
C LYS A 42 20.26 0.52 -8.62
N LEU A 43 18.95 0.30 -8.74
CA LEU A 43 18.17 -0.20 -7.62
C LEU A 43 18.55 -1.64 -7.26
N ILE A 44 18.75 -2.52 -8.25
CA ILE A 44 19.22 -3.89 -7.97
C ILE A 44 20.61 -3.89 -7.33
N GLN A 45 21.52 -3.06 -7.83
CA GLN A 45 22.87 -2.93 -7.26
C GLN A 45 22.85 -2.45 -5.81
N ALA A 46 21.98 -1.48 -5.49
CA ALA A 46 21.81 -0.99 -4.12
C ALA A 46 21.31 -2.10 -3.20
N VAL A 47 20.27 -2.85 -3.61
CA VAL A 47 19.72 -3.95 -2.80
C VAL A 47 20.75 -5.05 -2.58
N GLN A 48 21.49 -5.45 -3.62
CA GLN A 48 22.55 -6.47 -3.52
C GLN A 48 23.72 -6.02 -2.64
N SER A 49 24.09 -4.73 -2.71
CA SER A 49 25.12 -4.16 -1.85
C SER A 49 24.71 -4.21 -0.37
N GLU A 50 23.47 -3.86 -0.06
CA GLU A 50 22.96 -3.91 1.31
C GLU A 50 22.77 -5.35 1.81
N GLU A 51 22.33 -6.27 0.95
CA GLU A 51 22.25 -7.70 1.26
C GLU A 51 23.64 -8.25 1.68
N SER A 52 24.66 -7.90 0.90
CA SER A 52 26.04 -8.31 1.16
C SER A 52 26.62 -7.65 2.43
N ALA A 53 26.41 -6.35 2.60
CA ALA A 53 26.92 -5.60 3.76
C ALA A 53 26.31 -6.07 5.10
N LEU A 54 25.02 -6.43 5.09
CA LEU A 54 24.33 -6.95 6.26
C LEU A 54 24.52 -8.45 6.48
N GLN A 55 25.13 -9.16 5.52
CA GLN A 55 25.12 -10.64 5.47
C GLN A 55 23.70 -11.17 5.71
N ALA A 56 22.73 -10.59 4.99
CA ALA A 56 21.31 -10.83 5.15
C ALA A 56 20.73 -11.49 3.91
N ARG A 57 19.45 -11.83 3.97
CA ARG A 57 18.60 -12.07 2.81
C ARG A 57 17.65 -10.88 2.66
N VAL A 58 17.66 -10.23 1.50
CA VAL A 58 16.85 -9.04 1.23
C VAL A 58 15.89 -9.33 0.07
N GLY A 59 14.61 -9.02 0.26
CA GLY A 59 13.60 -9.05 -0.80
C GLY A 59 12.99 -7.66 -0.98
N MET A 60 12.74 -7.26 -2.22
CA MET A 60 12.13 -5.98 -2.53
C MET A 60 11.23 -6.07 -3.75
N THR A 61 10.11 -5.36 -3.70
CA THR A 61 9.26 -5.10 -4.87
C THR A 61 8.85 -3.64 -4.87
N VAL A 62 8.85 -3.06 -6.07
CA VAL A 62 8.34 -1.72 -6.35
C VAL A 62 7.34 -1.81 -7.49
N PHE A 63 6.13 -1.32 -7.27
CA PHE A 63 5.17 -1.05 -8.32
C PHE A 63 5.14 0.45 -8.59
N ASP A 64 5.37 0.83 -9.84
CA ASP A 64 5.29 2.21 -10.31
C ASP A 64 3.93 2.44 -11.00
N SER A 65 3.05 3.20 -10.36
CA SER A 65 1.73 3.53 -10.92
C SER A 65 1.81 4.44 -12.15
N ASN A 66 2.94 5.11 -12.37
CA ASN A 66 3.13 5.99 -13.51
C ASN A 66 3.30 5.21 -14.82
N THR A 67 4.01 4.10 -14.74
CA THR A 67 4.29 3.20 -15.89
C THR A 67 3.43 1.95 -15.88
N GLY A 68 2.81 1.60 -14.75
CA GLY A 68 2.11 0.33 -14.53
C GLY A 68 3.06 -0.87 -14.39
N THR A 69 4.37 -0.64 -14.25
CA THR A 69 5.37 -1.70 -14.20
C THR A 69 5.73 -2.10 -12.77
N THR A 70 6.13 -3.35 -12.60
CA THR A 70 6.66 -3.89 -11.34
C THR A 70 8.11 -4.29 -11.53
N TRP A 71 8.95 -3.87 -10.61
CA TRP A 71 10.32 -4.35 -10.47
C TRP A 71 10.47 -5.10 -9.14
N ASN A 72 11.28 -6.15 -9.12
CA ASN A 72 11.56 -6.88 -7.90
C ASN A 72 12.97 -7.48 -7.83
N TYR A 73 13.39 -7.76 -6.61
CA TYR A 73 14.55 -8.59 -6.26
C TYR A 73 14.13 -9.59 -5.20
N ARG A 74 14.27 -10.89 -5.45
CA ARG A 74 13.72 -11.99 -4.63
C ARG A 74 12.22 -11.81 -4.36
N GLY A 75 11.49 -11.31 -5.36
CA GLY A 75 10.09 -10.90 -5.22
C GLY A 75 9.14 -12.03 -4.86
N ASP A 76 9.45 -13.28 -5.22
CA ASP A 76 8.64 -14.47 -4.97
C ASP A 76 9.17 -15.34 -3.82
N GLU A 77 10.24 -14.91 -3.15
CA GLU A 77 10.74 -15.59 -1.96
C GLU A 77 9.96 -15.17 -0.72
N ARG A 78 9.78 -16.11 0.24
CA ARG A 78 9.02 -15.84 1.47
C ARG A 78 9.87 -15.12 2.51
N PHE A 79 9.25 -14.14 3.16
CA PHE A 79 9.81 -13.35 4.26
C PHE A 79 8.80 -13.22 5.40
N PRO A 80 9.25 -13.11 6.66
CA PRO A 80 8.36 -12.86 7.79
C PRO A 80 7.57 -11.57 7.63
N LEU A 81 6.25 -11.63 7.87
CA LEU A 81 5.38 -10.45 7.84
C LEU A 81 5.75 -9.44 8.91
N ASN A 82 6.03 -9.93 10.11
CA ASN A 82 6.14 -9.10 11.31
C ASN A 82 4.94 -8.12 11.38
N SER A 83 5.12 -6.96 11.99
CA SER A 83 4.03 -5.98 12.15
C SER A 83 3.51 -5.35 10.85
N THR A 84 4.04 -5.69 9.65
CA THR A 84 3.41 -5.24 8.40
C THR A 84 2.02 -5.87 8.21
N HIS A 85 1.74 -7.03 8.82
CA HIS A 85 0.42 -7.67 8.81
C HIS A 85 -0.69 -6.75 9.34
N LYS A 86 -0.37 -5.81 10.25
CA LYS A 86 -1.36 -4.94 10.92
C LYS A 86 -2.14 -4.07 9.95
N THR A 87 -1.49 -3.61 8.88
CA THR A 87 -2.16 -2.92 7.77
C THR A 87 -3.24 -3.80 7.16
N PHE A 88 -2.91 -5.07 6.86
CA PHE A 88 -3.81 -6.01 6.19
C PHE A 88 -4.88 -6.57 7.13
N SER A 89 -4.55 -6.75 8.41
CA SER A 89 -5.54 -7.10 9.45
C SER A 89 -6.59 -6.01 9.61
N CYS A 90 -6.18 -4.72 9.66
CA CYS A 90 -7.11 -3.60 9.69
C CYS A 90 -7.87 -3.44 8.37
N ALA A 91 -7.26 -3.75 7.23
CA ALA A 91 -7.97 -3.80 5.95
C ALA A 91 -9.08 -4.88 5.97
N ALA A 92 -8.80 -6.06 6.52
CA ALA A 92 -9.80 -7.12 6.68
C ALA A 92 -10.95 -6.69 7.61
N LEU A 93 -10.67 -5.94 8.68
CA LEU A 93 -11.70 -5.37 9.54
C LEU A 93 -12.53 -4.32 8.78
N LEU A 94 -11.87 -3.43 8.03
CA LEU A 94 -12.54 -2.43 7.20
C LEU A 94 -13.42 -3.05 6.12
N ALA A 95 -13.00 -4.17 5.52
CA ALA A 95 -13.85 -4.91 4.58
C ALA A 95 -15.13 -5.44 5.25
N LYS A 96 -15.05 -5.86 6.52
CA LYS A 96 -16.25 -6.22 7.32
C LYS A 96 -17.13 -5.00 7.64
N VAL A 97 -16.53 -3.82 7.81
CA VAL A 97 -17.28 -2.55 7.96
C VAL A 97 -17.98 -2.19 6.66
N ASP A 98 -17.31 -2.28 5.53
CA ASP A 98 -17.90 -2.06 4.20
C ASP A 98 -19.07 -3.03 3.93
N GLY A 99 -18.93 -4.29 4.36
CA GLY A 99 -19.96 -5.31 4.33
C GLY A 99 -21.02 -5.18 5.45
N LYS A 100 -20.98 -4.14 6.28
CA LYS A 100 -21.92 -3.85 7.39
C LYS A 100 -22.03 -4.95 8.46
N SER A 101 -21.04 -5.82 8.56
CA SER A 101 -20.96 -6.85 9.62
C SER A 101 -20.23 -6.36 10.87
N LEU A 102 -19.45 -5.28 10.77
CA LEU A 102 -18.83 -4.55 11.87
C LEU A 102 -19.03 -3.04 11.69
N SER A 103 -18.68 -2.28 12.73
CA SER A 103 -18.65 -0.81 12.69
C SER A 103 -17.40 -0.28 13.37
N LEU A 104 -16.74 0.73 12.80
CA LEU A 104 -15.61 1.41 13.44
C LEU A 104 -15.97 2.06 14.77
N GLY A 105 -17.25 2.43 14.98
CA GLY A 105 -17.78 2.96 16.22
C GLY A 105 -18.11 1.91 17.28
N GLN A 106 -18.11 0.62 16.93
CA GLN A 106 -18.36 -0.45 17.89
C GLN A 106 -17.25 -0.50 18.93
N SER A 107 -17.62 -0.53 20.20
CA SER A 107 -16.70 -0.54 21.34
C SER A 107 -16.32 -1.95 21.75
N VAL A 108 -15.06 -2.10 22.17
CA VAL A 108 -14.50 -3.30 22.79
C VAL A 108 -13.86 -2.94 24.12
N SER A 109 -13.86 -3.88 25.07
CA SER A 109 -13.15 -3.76 26.34
C SER A 109 -11.84 -4.50 26.26
N ILE A 110 -10.78 -3.92 26.81
CA ILE A 110 -9.45 -4.54 26.89
C ILE A 110 -9.18 -4.85 28.36
N SER A 111 -9.04 -6.12 28.69
CA SER A 111 -8.64 -6.52 30.03
C SER A 111 -7.11 -6.56 30.18
N LYS A 112 -6.63 -6.50 31.41
CA LYS A 112 -5.19 -6.56 31.69
C LYS A 112 -4.53 -7.87 31.20
N GLU A 113 -5.28 -8.96 31.20
CA GLU A 113 -4.82 -10.28 30.78
C GLU A 113 -4.63 -10.37 29.24
N MET A 114 -5.25 -9.47 28.48
CA MET A 114 -5.08 -9.38 27.03
C MET A 114 -3.77 -8.67 26.63
N LEU A 115 -3.14 -7.95 27.56
CA LEU A 115 -1.93 -7.19 27.24
C LEU A 115 -0.76 -8.12 26.89
N VAL A 116 -0.14 -7.84 25.77
CA VAL A 116 1.12 -8.46 25.34
C VAL A 116 2.21 -7.40 25.21
N THR A 117 3.46 -7.85 25.09
CA THR A 117 4.61 -6.95 24.95
C THR A 117 4.42 -5.96 23.81
N TYR A 118 4.75 -4.69 24.05
CA TYR A 118 4.61 -3.56 23.13
C TYR A 118 3.15 -3.20 22.83
N SER A 119 2.50 -2.63 23.82
CA SER A 119 1.08 -2.18 23.74
C SER A 119 0.92 -0.73 24.21
N PRO A 120 1.63 0.25 23.58
CA PRO A 120 1.81 1.61 24.12
C PRO A 120 0.51 2.43 24.20
N ILE A 121 -0.53 2.02 23.49
CA ILE A 121 -1.83 2.70 23.46
C ILE A 121 -2.84 1.92 24.30
N THR A 122 -2.95 0.62 24.07
CA THR A 122 -3.98 -0.21 24.74
C THR A 122 -3.73 -0.38 26.23
N GLU A 123 -2.47 -0.35 26.69
CA GLU A 123 -2.15 -0.38 28.13
C GLU A 123 -2.73 0.80 28.92
N LYS A 124 -3.09 1.91 28.23
CA LYS A 124 -3.66 3.13 28.83
C LYS A 124 -5.19 3.17 28.79
N SER A 125 -5.82 2.16 28.19
CA SER A 125 -7.26 2.13 27.91
C SER A 125 -7.86 0.79 28.36
N LEU A 126 -7.59 0.41 29.61
CA LEU A 126 -8.06 -0.86 30.17
C LEU A 126 -9.47 -0.75 30.74
N SER A 127 -10.18 -1.88 30.80
CA SER A 127 -11.47 -2.02 31.45
C SER A 127 -11.45 -1.35 32.87
N PRO A 128 -12.49 -0.59 33.26
CA PRO A 128 -13.83 -0.53 32.64
C PRO A 128 -14.00 0.40 31.44
N GLU A 129 -12.95 1.08 30.98
CA GLU A 129 -13.01 1.87 29.75
C GLU A 129 -13.23 0.98 28.52
N THR A 130 -13.82 1.56 27.49
CA THR A 130 -14.00 0.90 26.20
C THR A 130 -13.33 1.70 25.08
N VAL A 131 -12.85 0.99 24.07
CA VAL A 131 -12.17 1.58 22.92
C VAL A 131 -12.89 1.12 21.65
N THR A 132 -13.10 2.03 20.69
CA THR A 132 -13.74 1.68 19.42
C THR A 132 -12.80 0.94 18.46
N PHE A 133 -13.35 0.14 17.54
CA PHE A 133 -12.52 -0.52 16.51
C PHE A 133 -11.70 0.47 15.66
N GLY A 134 -12.22 1.67 15.41
CA GLY A 134 -11.45 2.70 14.72
C GLY A 134 -10.18 3.10 15.49
N LYS A 135 -10.29 3.27 16.81
CA LYS A 135 -9.14 3.56 17.67
C LYS A 135 -8.18 2.37 17.81
N ILE A 136 -8.72 1.16 17.84
CA ILE A 136 -7.92 -0.09 17.86
C ILE A 136 -7.11 -0.22 16.57
N CYS A 137 -7.71 -0.02 15.39
CA CYS A 137 -6.95 -0.05 14.14
C CYS A 137 -5.92 1.08 14.06
N GLN A 138 -6.26 2.29 14.51
CA GLN A 138 -5.30 3.38 14.61
C GLN A 138 -4.11 2.99 15.51
N ALA A 139 -4.36 2.41 16.69
CA ALA A 139 -3.31 1.95 17.59
C ALA A 139 -2.43 0.86 16.93
N ALA A 140 -3.04 -0.12 16.28
CA ALA A 140 -2.32 -1.20 15.61
C ALA A 140 -1.47 -0.70 14.44
N VAL A 141 -1.99 0.19 13.59
CA VAL A 141 -1.30 0.66 12.39
C VAL A 141 -0.32 1.78 12.71
N SER A 142 -0.78 2.87 13.36
CA SER A 142 0.05 4.06 13.57
C SER A 142 1.10 3.88 14.69
N TYR A 143 0.78 3.08 15.72
CA TYR A 143 1.68 2.88 16.87
C TYR A 143 2.25 1.47 16.95
N SER A 144 1.85 0.60 16.03
CA SER A 144 2.25 -0.81 16.04
C SER A 144 1.87 -1.58 17.31
N ASP A 145 0.80 -1.20 17.98
CA ASP A 145 0.33 -1.80 19.24
C ASP A 145 -0.07 -3.26 19.03
N ASN A 146 0.57 -4.17 19.79
CA ASN A 146 0.41 -5.61 19.60
C ASN A 146 -0.91 -6.12 20.18
N THR A 147 -1.36 -5.61 21.33
CA THR A 147 -2.66 -5.97 21.88
C THR A 147 -3.80 -5.50 20.97
N ALA A 148 -3.70 -4.27 20.44
CA ALA A 148 -4.66 -3.79 19.44
C ALA A 148 -4.71 -4.70 18.21
N ALA A 149 -3.54 -5.15 17.71
CA ALA A 149 -3.47 -6.09 16.58
C ALA A 149 -4.16 -7.43 16.91
N ASN A 150 -3.99 -7.95 18.11
CA ASN A 150 -4.65 -9.19 18.55
C ASN A 150 -6.17 -9.01 18.66
N VAL A 151 -6.65 -7.85 19.13
CA VAL A 151 -8.10 -7.53 19.14
C VAL A 151 -8.66 -7.49 17.72
N VAL A 152 -7.95 -6.88 16.78
CA VAL A 152 -8.33 -6.89 15.35
C VAL A 152 -8.34 -8.33 14.81
N PHE A 153 -7.29 -9.10 15.09
CA PHE A 153 -7.16 -10.49 14.63
C PHE A 153 -8.37 -11.33 15.10
N ASP A 154 -8.78 -11.21 16.36
CA ASP A 154 -9.95 -11.92 16.88
C ASP A 154 -11.25 -11.45 16.21
N ALA A 155 -11.41 -10.14 16.02
CA ALA A 155 -12.62 -9.56 15.42
C ALA A 155 -12.81 -9.96 13.95
N ILE A 156 -11.73 -10.18 13.22
CA ILE A 156 -11.81 -10.64 11.82
C ILE A 156 -12.02 -12.15 11.68
N GLY A 157 -11.90 -12.92 12.76
CA GLY A 157 -12.06 -14.39 12.78
C GLY A 157 -10.73 -15.14 12.77
N GLY A 158 -9.68 -14.55 13.35
CA GLY A 158 -8.37 -15.16 13.51
C GLY A 158 -7.65 -15.42 12.19
N ALA A 159 -6.77 -16.45 12.20
CA ALA A 159 -6.01 -16.87 11.01
C ALA A 159 -6.93 -17.18 9.81
N THR A 160 -8.03 -17.87 10.03
CA THR A 160 -8.99 -18.19 8.96
C THR A 160 -9.56 -16.92 8.33
N GLY A 161 -9.95 -15.93 9.14
CA GLY A 161 -10.53 -14.69 8.64
C GLY A 161 -9.51 -13.82 7.92
N PHE A 162 -8.28 -13.70 8.44
CA PHE A 162 -7.21 -12.98 7.78
C PHE A 162 -6.89 -13.61 6.41
N ASN A 163 -6.61 -14.93 6.39
CA ASN A 163 -6.21 -15.60 5.17
C ASN A 163 -7.34 -15.60 4.13
N ALA A 164 -8.61 -15.76 4.54
CA ALA A 164 -9.75 -15.64 3.63
C ALA A 164 -9.84 -14.23 3.02
N TYR A 165 -9.58 -13.17 3.79
CA TYR A 165 -9.55 -11.82 3.25
C TYR A 165 -8.43 -11.65 2.22
N MET A 166 -7.20 -12.11 2.52
CA MET A 166 -6.09 -12.02 1.56
C MET A 166 -6.42 -12.73 0.24
N ARG A 167 -7.00 -13.95 0.30
CA ARG A 167 -7.46 -14.67 -0.90
C ARG A 167 -8.55 -13.90 -1.66
N SER A 168 -9.47 -13.26 -0.95
CA SER A 168 -10.55 -12.48 -1.57
C SER A 168 -10.06 -11.27 -2.38
N ILE A 169 -8.89 -10.73 -2.02
CA ILE A 169 -8.22 -9.67 -2.78
C ILE A 169 -7.17 -10.20 -3.77
N GLY A 170 -7.11 -11.53 -3.98
CA GLY A 170 -6.24 -12.19 -4.96
C GLY A 170 -4.81 -12.41 -4.50
N ASP A 171 -4.54 -12.43 -3.21
CA ASP A 171 -3.23 -12.77 -2.63
C ASP A 171 -3.25 -14.23 -2.16
N GLU A 172 -2.61 -15.10 -2.93
CA GLU A 172 -2.54 -16.54 -2.64
C GLU A 172 -1.33 -16.91 -1.76
N GLU A 173 -0.41 -15.97 -1.53
CA GLU A 173 0.87 -16.21 -0.89
C GLU A 173 0.89 -15.80 0.59
N THR A 174 0.35 -14.62 0.89
CA THR A 174 0.39 -14.08 2.26
C THR A 174 -0.47 -14.92 3.19
N GLN A 175 0.10 -15.30 4.33
CA GLN A 175 -0.64 -15.99 5.38
C GLN A 175 -0.21 -15.54 6.78
N LEU A 176 -1.16 -15.54 7.70
CA LEU A 176 -0.99 -15.23 9.11
C LEU A 176 -1.62 -16.36 9.92
N ASP A 177 -0.83 -17.02 10.75
CA ASP A 177 -1.22 -18.23 11.45
C ASP A 177 -1.31 -18.00 12.97
N ARG A 178 -0.52 -17.06 13.48
CA ARG A 178 -0.35 -16.82 14.93
C ARG A 178 -0.71 -15.37 15.29
N LYS A 179 -0.86 -15.12 16.56
CA LYS A 179 -1.04 -13.79 17.15
C LYS A 179 0.30 -13.12 17.46
N GLU A 180 0.23 -11.86 17.86
CA GLU A 180 1.33 -11.17 18.52
C GLU A 180 1.52 -11.72 19.94
N PRO A 181 2.75 -11.96 20.41
CA PRO A 181 4.02 -11.67 19.71
C PRO A 181 4.58 -12.87 18.90
N GLU A 182 3.98 -14.07 18.95
CA GLU A 182 4.53 -15.33 18.42
C GLU A 182 4.73 -15.31 16.89
N LEU A 183 3.92 -14.54 16.16
CA LEU A 183 4.05 -14.38 14.70
C LEU A 183 5.41 -13.78 14.28
N ASN A 184 6.12 -13.14 15.20
CA ASN A 184 7.41 -12.51 14.95
C ASN A 184 8.60 -13.46 15.09
N GLU A 185 8.39 -14.76 15.32
CA GLU A 185 9.46 -15.74 15.45
C GLU A 185 10.42 -15.72 14.26
N GLY A 186 9.89 -15.74 13.04
CA GLY A 186 10.63 -15.56 11.77
C GLY A 186 11.66 -16.64 11.48
N THR A 187 11.48 -17.87 12.00
CA THR A 187 12.40 -19.00 11.81
C THR A 187 12.63 -19.28 10.32
N PRO A 188 13.89 -19.35 9.85
CA PRO A 188 14.20 -19.64 8.47
C PRO A 188 13.58 -20.97 8.00
N GLY A 189 12.88 -20.93 6.86
CA GLY A 189 12.18 -22.09 6.30
C GLY A 189 10.76 -22.30 6.83
N ASP A 190 10.35 -21.63 7.91
CA ASP A 190 8.96 -21.63 8.36
C ASP A 190 8.12 -20.76 7.41
N VAL A 191 7.01 -21.32 6.92
CA VAL A 191 6.08 -20.63 6.02
C VAL A 191 5.00 -19.85 6.76
N ARG A 192 4.80 -20.13 8.07
CA ARG A 192 3.82 -19.43 8.90
C ARG A 192 4.17 -17.97 9.02
N ASP A 193 3.15 -17.12 9.04
CA ASP A 193 3.27 -15.66 9.23
C ASP A 193 4.22 -15.01 8.22
N THR A 194 4.14 -15.45 6.96
CA THR A 194 5.01 -14.98 5.88
C THR A 194 4.22 -14.41 4.70
N THR A 195 4.93 -13.64 3.89
CA THR A 195 4.49 -13.14 2.59
C THR A 195 5.63 -13.19 1.60
N THR A 196 5.37 -12.84 0.33
CA THR A 196 6.40 -12.49 -0.66
C THR A 196 6.34 -11.00 -0.96
N PRO A 197 7.48 -10.35 -1.29
CA PRO A 197 7.46 -8.94 -1.68
C PRO A 197 6.48 -8.62 -2.81
N ASN A 198 6.34 -9.51 -3.82
CA ASN A 198 5.39 -9.34 -4.91
C ASN A 198 3.94 -9.40 -4.44
N ALA A 199 3.59 -10.38 -3.64
CA ALA A 199 2.23 -10.55 -3.14
C ALA A 199 1.79 -9.36 -2.28
N ILE A 200 2.62 -8.96 -1.33
CA ILE A 200 2.25 -7.91 -0.39
C ILE A 200 2.16 -6.52 -1.03
N VAL A 201 3.02 -6.22 -2.02
CA VAL A 201 2.94 -4.98 -2.79
C VAL A 201 1.68 -4.94 -3.65
N ASN A 202 1.32 -6.05 -4.30
CA ASN A 202 0.07 -6.15 -5.05
C ASN A 202 -1.15 -5.99 -4.14
N SER A 203 -1.14 -6.60 -2.96
CA SER A 203 -2.21 -6.46 -1.96
C SER A 203 -2.33 -5.02 -1.47
N LEU A 204 -1.22 -4.37 -1.11
CA LEU A 204 -1.21 -2.98 -0.66
C LEU A 204 -1.73 -2.03 -1.76
N ARG A 205 -1.29 -2.25 -3.01
CA ARG A 205 -1.79 -1.52 -4.17
C ARG A 205 -3.31 -1.64 -4.29
N ARG A 206 -3.83 -2.85 -4.16
CA ARG A 206 -5.24 -3.15 -4.33
C ARG A 206 -6.11 -2.49 -3.26
N ILE A 207 -5.65 -2.48 -2.01
CA ILE A 207 -6.41 -1.89 -0.90
C ILE A 207 -6.28 -0.37 -0.80
N LEU A 208 -5.15 0.25 -1.19
CA LEU A 208 -4.95 1.70 -1.05
C LEU A 208 -5.11 2.49 -2.35
N LEU A 209 -4.88 1.88 -3.51
CA LEU A 209 -4.96 2.57 -4.81
C LEU A 209 -6.03 1.98 -5.73
N GLY A 210 -6.53 0.79 -5.43
CA GLY A 210 -7.54 0.07 -6.20
C GLY A 210 -8.92 0.07 -5.54
N ASP A 211 -9.64 -1.02 -5.74
CA ASP A 211 -11.02 -1.24 -5.33
C ASP A 211 -11.18 -2.26 -4.19
N GLY A 212 -10.09 -2.65 -3.54
CA GLY A 212 -10.09 -3.63 -2.44
C GLY A 212 -10.80 -3.17 -1.16
N LEU A 213 -11.08 -1.87 -1.03
CA LEU A 213 -11.87 -1.26 0.04
C LEU A 213 -12.76 -0.14 -0.51
N SER A 214 -13.82 0.23 0.21
CA SER A 214 -14.60 1.43 -0.08
C SER A 214 -13.72 2.70 0.01
N VAL A 215 -14.17 3.79 -0.59
CA VAL A 215 -13.44 5.09 -0.55
C VAL A 215 -13.22 5.55 0.90
N SER A 216 -14.21 5.39 1.78
CA SER A 216 -14.11 5.76 3.20
C SER A 216 -13.06 4.90 3.90
N SER A 217 -13.20 3.58 3.83
CA SER A 217 -12.30 2.62 4.48
C SER A 217 -10.85 2.75 4.01
N ARG A 218 -10.65 2.99 2.70
CA ARG A 218 -9.34 3.28 2.11
C ARG A 218 -8.76 4.58 2.67
N SER A 219 -9.58 5.63 2.82
CA SER A 219 -9.15 6.90 3.43
C SER A 219 -8.71 6.70 4.88
N ASP A 220 -9.48 5.98 5.69
CA ASP A 220 -9.14 5.71 7.08
C ASP A 220 -7.82 4.94 7.20
N LEU A 221 -7.66 3.85 6.44
CA LEU A 221 -6.43 3.05 6.45
C LEU A 221 -5.22 3.87 5.99
N THR A 222 -5.39 4.65 4.91
CA THR A 222 -4.32 5.54 4.41
C THR A 222 -3.91 6.54 5.48
N GLN A 223 -4.88 7.15 6.17
CA GLN A 223 -4.58 8.12 7.22
C GLN A 223 -3.83 7.47 8.40
N TRP A 224 -4.23 6.28 8.85
CA TRP A 224 -3.52 5.58 9.92
C TRP A 224 -2.07 5.25 9.54
N MET A 225 -1.80 4.92 8.28
CA MET A 225 -0.44 4.68 7.78
C MET A 225 0.36 5.97 7.60
N LEU A 226 -0.28 7.10 7.20
CA LEU A 226 0.35 8.43 7.15
C LEU A 226 0.77 8.89 8.55
N ASP A 227 -0.02 8.56 9.57
CA ASP A 227 0.17 8.93 10.98
C ASP A 227 1.14 7.98 11.72
N ASP A 228 1.96 7.19 11.01
CA ASP A 228 2.93 6.27 11.65
C ASP A 228 3.83 7.01 12.64
N GLN A 229 3.81 6.54 13.90
CA GLN A 229 4.58 7.07 15.03
C GLN A 229 5.74 6.16 15.43
N VAL A 230 5.98 5.08 14.68
CA VAL A 230 7.07 4.15 15.01
C VAL A 230 8.40 4.77 14.62
N ALA A 231 9.21 5.06 15.64
CA ALA A 231 10.50 5.72 15.47
C ALA A 231 11.42 5.01 14.47
N GLY A 232 12.14 5.80 13.70
CA GLY A 232 13.12 5.30 12.74
C GLY A 232 12.52 4.76 11.46
N ALA A 233 11.33 5.23 11.06
CA ALA A 233 10.74 4.89 9.77
C ALA A 233 11.76 5.10 8.63
N PRO A 234 12.42 4.04 8.14
CA PRO A 234 13.66 4.19 7.38
C PRO A 234 13.46 4.84 6.02
N LEU A 235 12.31 4.63 5.36
CA LEU A 235 12.03 5.30 4.10
C LEU A 235 11.73 6.78 4.29
N ARG A 236 11.01 7.17 5.35
CA ARG A 236 10.73 8.59 5.63
C ARG A 236 12.01 9.41 5.78
N ALA A 237 13.05 8.84 6.39
CA ALA A 237 14.32 9.51 6.59
C ALA A 237 15.11 9.75 5.28
N SER A 238 14.77 9.04 4.20
CA SER A 238 15.49 9.08 2.91
C SER A 238 14.75 9.83 1.81
N LEU A 239 13.49 10.17 2.04
CA LEU A 239 12.65 10.85 1.06
C LEU A 239 12.56 12.35 1.34
N PRO A 240 12.35 13.21 0.32
CA PRO A 240 12.10 14.63 0.51
C PRO A 240 10.87 14.87 1.41
N SER A 241 10.89 15.93 2.19
CA SER A 241 9.83 16.26 3.16
C SER A 241 8.48 16.61 2.52
N ASP A 242 8.45 16.95 1.25
CA ASP A 242 7.26 17.23 0.46
C ASP A 242 6.63 15.97 -0.16
N TRP A 243 7.28 14.82 -0.04
CA TRP A 243 6.71 13.53 -0.44
C TRP A 243 5.84 12.97 0.67
N LYS A 244 4.60 12.59 0.34
CA LYS A 244 3.75 11.87 1.29
C LYS A 244 4.12 10.40 1.29
N ILE A 245 4.16 9.80 2.48
CA ILE A 245 4.41 8.38 2.66
C ILE A 245 3.45 7.79 3.69
N ALA A 246 2.67 6.81 3.26
CA ALA A 246 1.87 5.94 4.12
C ALA A 246 2.60 4.62 4.26
N ASP A 247 3.13 4.32 5.44
CA ASP A 247 3.96 3.13 5.64
C ASP A 247 3.62 2.36 6.90
N LYS A 248 4.07 1.11 6.94
CA LYS A 248 4.06 0.25 8.11
C LYS A 248 5.35 -0.55 8.17
N THR A 249 6.03 -0.46 9.29
CA THR A 249 7.25 -1.24 9.56
C THR A 249 6.97 -2.50 10.36
N GLY A 250 7.90 -3.45 10.30
CA GLY A 250 7.90 -4.66 11.12
C GLY A 250 9.31 -5.07 11.54
N ALA A 251 9.42 -5.79 12.63
CA ALA A 251 10.66 -6.39 13.11
C ALA A 251 10.36 -7.67 13.91
N GLY A 252 11.29 -8.62 13.91
CA GLY A 252 11.13 -9.89 14.61
C GLY A 252 12.43 -10.68 14.73
N GLY A 253 12.30 -11.95 14.90
CA GLY A 253 13.42 -12.88 15.06
C GLY A 253 14.33 -12.96 13.83
N TYR A 254 15.49 -13.55 13.99
CA TYR A 254 16.51 -13.72 12.95
C TYR A 254 16.91 -12.42 12.24
N GLY A 255 16.86 -11.28 12.96
CA GLY A 255 17.20 -9.97 12.44
C GLY A 255 16.19 -9.46 11.40
N SER A 256 14.97 -10.00 11.37
CA SER A 256 13.98 -9.59 10.40
C SER A 256 13.56 -8.13 10.60
N ARG A 257 13.56 -7.39 9.50
CA ARG A 257 13.11 -5.99 9.40
C ARG A 257 12.35 -5.81 8.09
N SER A 258 11.17 -5.20 8.18
CA SER A 258 10.32 -5.03 7.00
C SER A 258 9.69 -3.65 6.96
N ILE A 259 9.31 -3.22 5.76
CA ILE A 259 8.48 -2.04 5.53
C ILE A 259 7.63 -2.26 4.28
N VAL A 260 6.37 -1.88 4.37
CA VAL A 260 5.48 -1.69 3.22
C VAL A 260 5.03 -0.24 3.17
N ALA A 261 4.98 0.35 1.98
CA ALA A 261 4.67 1.76 1.83
C ALA A 261 3.96 2.08 0.52
N VAL A 262 3.10 3.11 0.56
CA VAL A 262 2.69 3.87 -0.61
C VAL A 262 3.31 5.25 -0.50
N ILE A 263 3.97 5.68 -1.56
CA ILE A 263 4.73 6.92 -1.63
C ILE A 263 4.15 7.78 -2.75
N TRP A 264 3.80 9.03 -2.46
CA TRP A 264 3.30 10.00 -3.42
C TRP A 264 4.33 11.10 -3.65
N PRO A 265 5.17 10.99 -4.69
CA PRO A 265 6.02 12.09 -5.12
C PRO A 265 5.15 13.25 -5.65
N PRO A 266 5.53 14.52 -5.46
CA PRO A 266 4.80 15.64 -6.04
C PRO A 266 4.67 15.51 -7.56
N SER A 267 3.48 15.77 -8.08
CA SER A 267 3.19 15.77 -9.53
C SER A 267 3.40 14.44 -10.26
N LYS A 268 3.55 13.32 -9.54
CA LYS A 268 3.68 11.97 -10.09
C LYS A 268 2.64 11.02 -9.50
N GLN A 269 2.40 9.91 -10.19
CA GLN A 269 1.60 8.82 -9.66
C GLN A 269 2.36 8.09 -8.54
N PRO A 270 1.65 7.46 -7.58
CA PRO A 270 2.28 6.84 -6.43
C PRO A 270 3.11 5.61 -6.80
N LEU A 271 4.09 5.33 -5.94
CA LEU A 271 4.82 4.07 -5.88
C LEU A 271 4.26 3.20 -4.75
N VAL A 272 4.23 1.89 -4.95
CA VAL A 272 3.98 0.92 -3.88
C VAL A 272 5.24 0.09 -3.67
N VAL A 273 5.72 0.02 -2.43
CA VAL A 273 7.02 -0.54 -2.09
C VAL A 273 6.89 -1.56 -0.97
N GLY A 274 7.58 -2.68 -1.10
CA GLY A 274 7.80 -3.63 -0.01
C GLY A 274 9.29 -3.97 0.08
N ILE A 275 9.91 -3.83 1.25
CA ILE A 275 11.30 -4.21 1.51
C ILE A 275 11.32 -5.11 2.75
N TYR A 276 11.97 -6.25 2.62
CA TYR A 276 12.07 -7.28 3.64
C TYR A 276 13.52 -7.71 3.80
N ILE A 277 14.00 -7.70 5.03
CA ILE A 277 15.34 -8.15 5.44
C ILE A 277 15.16 -9.27 6.45
N THR A 278 15.94 -10.33 6.39
CA THR A 278 15.94 -11.41 7.37
C THR A 278 17.27 -12.16 7.36
N GLN A 279 17.44 -13.09 8.30
CA GLN A 279 18.61 -13.96 8.41
C GLN A 279 19.92 -13.18 8.54
N THR A 280 19.91 -12.16 9.41
CA THR A 280 21.09 -11.35 9.71
C THR A 280 21.32 -11.23 11.21
N LYS A 281 22.59 -11.00 11.58
CA LYS A 281 22.99 -10.61 12.94
C LYS A 281 23.19 -9.09 13.08
N ALA A 282 22.94 -8.34 12.00
CA ALA A 282 23.04 -6.90 12.04
C ALA A 282 22.02 -6.30 13.01
N SER A 283 22.34 -5.15 13.59
CA SER A 283 21.42 -4.43 14.45
C SER A 283 20.21 -3.90 13.68
N MET A 284 19.09 -3.68 14.37
CA MET A 284 17.92 -3.01 13.79
C MET A 284 18.29 -1.64 13.20
N GLN A 285 19.20 -0.91 13.84
CA GLN A 285 19.69 0.36 13.32
C GLN A 285 20.40 0.18 11.95
N ALA A 286 21.26 -0.83 11.82
CA ALA A 286 21.94 -1.12 10.55
C ALA A 286 20.93 -1.49 9.45
N SER A 287 19.93 -2.31 9.76
CA SER A 287 18.85 -2.65 8.82
C SER A 287 18.01 -1.43 8.43
N ASN A 288 17.70 -0.53 9.36
CA ASN A 288 17.03 0.73 9.07
C ASN A 288 17.86 1.63 8.13
N GLN A 289 19.18 1.72 8.37
CA GLN A 289 20.08 2.48 7.51
C GLN A 289 20.18 1.88 6.09
N ALA A 290 20.18 0.55 5.97
CA ALA A 290 20.16 -0.13 4.68
C ALA A 290 18.88 0.20 3.90
N ILE A 291 17.70 0.12 4.53
CA ILE A 291 16.43 0.50 3.91
C ILE A 291 16.46 1.98 3.50
N ALA A 292 17.03 2.86 4.33
CA ALA A 292 17.15 4.29 4.00
C ALA A 292 18.05 4.51 2.76
N ARG A 293 19.21 3.81 2.66
CA ARG A 293 20.08 3.92 1.48
C ARG A 293 19.39 3.40 0.20
N ILE A 294 18.65 2.30 0.29
CA ILE A 294 17.80 1.82 -0.81
C ILE A 294 16.77 2.89 -1.18
N GLY A 295 16.16 3.54 -0.19
CA GLY A 295 15.19 4.62 -0.37
C GLY A 295 15.76 5.83 -1.11
N VAL A 296 17.04 6.20 -0.86
CA VAL A 296 17.73 7.26 -1.62
C VAL A 296 17.82 6.89 -3.10
N VAL A 297 18.25 5.66 -3.40
CA VAL A 297 18.36 5.20 -4.80
C VAL A 297 16.97 5.12 -5.47
N LEU A 298 15.96 4.67 -4.74
CA LEU A 298 14.58 4.66 -5.24
C LEU A 298 14.10 6.08 -5.56
N LYS A 299 14.35 7.05 -4.68
CA LYS A 299 14.01 8.45 -4.90
C LYS A 299 14.69 8.97 -6.19
N ASP A 300 15.98 8.73 -6.35
CA ASP A 300 16.76 9.18 -7.50
C ASP A 300 16.31 8.49 -8.80
N ALA A 301 15.83 7.24 -8.72
CA ALA A 301 15.29 6.51 -9.87
C ALA A 301 13.92 7.06 -10.34
N VAL A 302 13.19 7.73 -9.46
CA VAL A 302 11.86 8.33 -9.73
C VAL A 302 11.97 9.80 -10.08
N ALA A 303 12.99 10.49 -9.58
CA ALA A 303 13.25 11.89 -9.94
C ALA A 303 13.58 12.00 -11.45
N PRO A 304 13.14 13.07 -12.13
CA PRO A 304 13.40 13.25 -13.57
C PRO A 304 14.87 13.46 -13.85
#